data_4ecb7886f7c0107b40cb0ad6265ca116
#
_entry.id   4ecb7886f7c0107b40cb0ad6265ca116
#
_cell.length_a   1.000
_cell.length_b   1.000
_cell.length_c   1.000
_cell.angle_alpha   90.00
_cell.angle_beta   90.00
_cell.angle_gamma   90.00
#
_symmetry.space_group_name_H-M   'P 1'
#
loop_
_entity.id
_entity.type
_entity.pdbx_description
1 polymer ?
#
loop_
_entity_poly.entity_id
_entity_poly.type
_entity_poly.pdbx_seq_one_letter_code
_entity_poly.pdbx_strand_id
1 'polypeptide(L)' 'MRTVEEKIFAYISEHKKPVTSTKMAKYFIASESSVKQALANMVKKGIAEVVPNSKPYLYKLK' A
#
# COMPACT_ATOMS: atom_id res chain seq x y z
N MET A 1 14.76 -10.38 5.69
CA MET A 1 13.29 -10.39 5.84
C MET A 1 12.71 -9.06 5.43
N ARG A 2 11.71 -9.07 4.56
CA ARG A 2 11.10 -7.81 4.10
C ARG A 2 10.03 -7.33 5.06
N THR A 3 9.97 -6.02 5.25
CA THR A 3 8.89 -5.41 6.01
C THR A 3 7.61 -5.42 5.18
N VAL A 4 6.47 -5.18 5.83
CA VAL A 4 5.19 -5.07 5.12
C VAL A 4 5.26 -3.94 4.08
N GLU A 5 5.91 -2.83 4.44
CA GLU A 5 6.09 -1.70 3.53
C GLU A 5 6.84 -2.12 2.26
N GLU A 6 7.94 -2.84 2.42
CA GLU A 6 8.73 -3.32 1.28
C GLU A 6 7.94 -4.27 0.40
N LYS A 7 7.15 -5.15 1.01
CA LYS A 7 6.31 -6.09 0.27
C LYS A 7 5.25 -5.36 -0.56
N ILE A 8 4.62 -4.34 0.02
CA ILE A 8 3.61 -3.55 -0.68
C ILE A 8 4.26 -2.77 -1.82
N PHE A 9 5.41 -2.16 -1.56
CA PHE A 9 6.15 -1.43 -2.60
C PHE A 9 6.46 -2.33 -3.79
N ALA A 10 6.97 -3.53 -3.52
CA ALA A 10 7.31 -4.48 -4.58
C ALA A 10 6.06 -4.89 -5.36
N TYR A 11 4.95 -5.12 -4.67
CA TYR A 11 3.70 -5.49 -5.32
C TYR A 11 3.21 -4.40 -6.27
N ILE A 12 3.14 -3.16 -5.81
CA ILE A 12 2.67 -2.06 -6.63
C ILE A 12 3.61 -1.82 -7.81
N SER A 13 4.92 -1.90 -7.56
CA SER A 13 5.93 -1.72 -8.60
C SER A 13 5.80 -2.76 -9.70
N GLU A 14 5.54 -4.01 -9.30
CA GLU A 14 5.41 -5.11 -10.26
C GLU A 14 4.12 -5.03 -11.06
N HIS A 15 3.00 -4.80 -10.38
CA HIS A 15 1.69 -4.81 -11.03
C HIS A 15 1.30 -3.47 -11.64
N LYS A 16 1.92 -2.38 -11.18
CA LYS A 16 1.65 -1.01 -11.68
C LYS A 16 0.17 -0.63 -11.59
N LYS A 17 -0.49 -1.12 -10.55
CA LYS A 17 -1.90 -0.83 -10.30
C LYS A 17 -2.09 -0.30 -8.89
N PRO A 18 -3.07 0.60 -8.69
CA PRO A 18 -3.39 1.05 -7.34
C PRO A 18 -3.89 -0.10 -6.49
N VAL A 19 -3.65 -0.01 -5.19
CA VAL A 19 -4.05 -1.05 -4.24
C VAL A 19 -4.79 -0.43 -3.06
N THR A 20 -5.61 -1.24 -2.40
CA THR A 20 -6.28 -0.84 -1.16
C THR A 20 -5.59 -1.53 0.01
N SER A 21 -5.75 -0.95 1.21
CA SER A 21 -5.22 -1.56 2.43
C SER A 21 -5.85 -2.93 2.69
N THR A 22 -7.15 -3.05 2.44
CA THR A 22 -7.86 -4.31 2.64
C THR A 22 -7.31 -5.41 1.73
N LYS A 23 -7.09 -5.09 0.47
CA LYS A 23 -6.54 -6.07 -0.48
C LYS A 23 -5.13 -6.51 -0.09
N MET A 24 -4.30 -5.57 0.32
CA MET A 24 -2.93 -5.89 0.73
C MET A 24 -2.91 -6.70 2.01
N ALA A 25 -3.80 -6.40 2.95
CA ALA A 25 -3.90 -7.19 4.18
C ALA A 25 -4.23 -8.65 3.88
N LYS A 26 -5.16 -8.88 2.96
CA LYS A 26 -5.53 -10.23 2.56
C LYS A 26 -4.41 -10.92 1.77
N TYR A 27 -3.79 -10.21 0.86
CA TYR A 27 -2.76 -10.76 0.00
C TYR A 27 -1.54 -11.21 0.79
N PHE A 28 -1.11 -10.40 1.75
CA PHE A 28 0.09 -10.70 2.54
C PHE A 28 -0.21 -11.37 3.88
N ILE A 29 -1.47 -11.68 4.14
CA ILE A 29 -1.91 -12.30 5.40
C ILE A 29 -1.39 -11.47 6.59
N ALA A 30 -1.65 -10.17 6.54
CA ALA A 30 -1.23 -9.21 7.56
C ALA A 30 -2.46 -8.51 8.13
N SER A 31 -2.28 -7.86 9.30
CA SER A 31 -3.37 -7.09 9.88
C SER A 31 -3.59 -5.82 9.04
N GLU A 32 -4.86 -5.42 8.93
CA GLU A 32 -5.20 -4.24 8.15
C GLU A 32 -4.55 -2.98 8.73
N SER A 33 -4.46 -2.88 10.06
CA SER A 33 -3.81 -1.72 10.68
C SER A 33 -2.33 -1.64 10.35
N SER A 34 -1.63 -2.78 10.29
CA SER A 34 -0.22 -2.80 9.88
C SER A 34 -0.07 -2.34 8.44
N VAL A 35 -0.96 -2.79 7.56
CA VAL A 35 -0.94 -2.40 6.15
C VAL A 35 -1.24 -0.91 5.99
N LYS A 36 -2.25 -0.41 6.71
CA LYS A 36 -2.58 1.02 6.68
C LYS A 36 -1.41 1.87 7.14
N GLN A 37 -0.73 1.44 8.20
CA GLN A 37 0.43 2.17 8.70
C GLN A 37 1.57 2.16 7.69
N ALA A 38 1.82 1.02 7.06
CA ALA A 38 2.86 0.92 6.04
C ALA A 38 2.56 1.84 4.86
N LEU A 39 1.32 1.85 4.39
CA LEU A 39 0.90 2.73 3.30
C LEU A 39 1.01 4.21 3.69
N ALA A 40 0.60 4.55 4.91
CA ALA A 40 0.73 5.93 5.40
C ALA A 40 2.20 6.37 5.45
N ASN A 41 3.10 5.47 5.89
CA ASN A 41 4.52 5.76 5.90
C ASN A 41 5.06 5.98 4.49
N MET A 42 4.63 5.19 3.53
CA MET A 42 5.05 5.36 2.14
C MET A 42 4.60 6.71 1.57
N VAL A 43 3.38 7.12 1.90
CA VAL A 43 2.88 8.44 1.49
C VAL A 43 3.70 9.55 2.16
N LYS A 44 3.99 9.40 3.45
CA LYS A 44 4.78 10.37 4.20
C LYS A 44 6.19 10.52 3.64
N LYS A 45 6.79 9.42 3.20
CA LYS A 45 8.13 9.43 2.61
C LYS A 45 8.14 9.93 1.16
N GLY A 46 6.96 10.14 0.57
CA GLY A 46 6.87 10.60 -0.82
C GLY A 46 7.05 9.50 -1.84
N ILE A 47 6.96 8.24 -1.43
CA ILE A 47 7.09 7.08 -2.32
C ILE A 47 5.76 6.74 -2.96
N ALA A 48 4.67 6.95 -2.24
CA ALA A 48 3.32 6.62 -2.70
C ALA A 48 2.39 7.81 -2.51
N GLU A 49 1.23 7.73 -3.14
CA GLU A 49 0.20 8.76 -2.99
C GLU A 49 -1.18 8.12 -3.00
N VAL A 50 -2.14 8.81 -2.39
CA VAL A 50 -3.53 8.38 -2.37
C VAL A 50 -4.20 8.85 -3.65
N VAL A 51 -4.91 7.95 -4.32
CA VAL A 51 -5.68 8.32 -5.52
C VAL A 51 -6.88 9.16 -5.09
N PRO A 52 -7.02 10.39 -5.58
CA PRO A 52 -8.15 11.24 -5.18
C PRO A 52 -9.50 10.66 -5.62
N ASN A 53 -10.52 10.95 -4.82
CA ASN A 53 -11.90 10.53 -5.10
C ASN A 53 -12.13 9.03 -5.15
N SER A 54 -11.23 8.26 -4.54
CA SER A 54 -11.40 6.80 -4.43
C SER A 54 -11.98 6.44 -3.06
N LYS A 55 -12.87 5.44 -3.06
CA LYS A 55 -13.42 4.87 -1.83
C LYS A 55 -13.60 3.37 -2.06
N PRO A 56 -12.92 2.51 -1.28
CA PRO A 56 -11.88 2.84 -0.30
C PRO A 56 -10.66 3.50 -0.94
N TYR A 57 -9.84 4.13 -0.13
CA TYR A 57 -8.65 4.81 -0.65
C TYR A 57 -7.74 3.85 -1.39
N LEU A 58 -7.40 4.25 -2.61
CA LEU A 58 -6.42 3.53 -3.41
C LEU A 58 -5.06 4.21 -3.26
N TYR A 59 -4.02 3.40 -3.18
CA TYR A 59 -2.65 3.88 -3.04
C TYR A 59 -1.85 3.44 -4.26
N LYS A 60 -1.07 4.35 -4.81
CA LYS A 60 -0.22 4.07 -5.97
C LYS A 60 1.16 4.67 -5.73
N LEU A 61 2.15 4.21 -6.47
CA LEU A 61 3.48 4.81 -6.43
C LEU A 61 3.47 6.13 -7.19
N LYS A 62 4.28 7.06 -6.72
CA LYS A 62 4.48 8.33 -7.43
C LYS A 62 5.27 8.15 -8.70
#